data_24d500f8db175e8969d501e6e93b8d6d
#
_entry.id   24d500f8db175e8969d501e6e93b8d6d
#
_cell.length_a   1.000
_cell.length_b   1.000
_cell.length_c   1.000
_cell.angle_alpha   90.00
_cell.angle_beta   90.00
_cell.angle_gamma   90.00
#
_symmetry.space_group_name_H-M   'P 1'
#
loop_
_entity.id
_entity.type
_entity.pdbx_description
1 polymer ?
#
loop_
_entity_poly.entity_id
_entity_poly.type
_entity_poly.pdbx_seq_one_letter_code
_entity_poly.pdbx_strand_id
1 'polypeptide(L)'
;MERIEKEKTSSFIQQIQRKCFPFPSKRIVDSQHHYFKFEYKKSRSQFQIVKGVSRVNDNFVVCLSRKELVVADVEKKTLVNVNQVDLKRVKHNETLDLSVNGERWEGDVLNGKPYGWGVLYDKNNRRAYEGFRMGEKNVCYGTSYYADVLRVEYEGEWFSGERWGRGVQYNRNGDVVFEGEWLDNRPLSQRVGITPTSAVLHNRIEELVVSNGCCNGEEWITLDLRVAPSIKSLTVGNDCFMVTSEVEIVGLKALERVVIGASCFCKQVGWWNKHYRYFHLKDCPKLKELKIGANSFLLYDECVIENVDALEVIEMGELSEKSSVFVKARSLELRSV
;
A
#
# COMPACT_ATOMS: atom_id res chain seq x y z
N MET A 1 -23.67 4.93 -28.07
CA MET A 1 -23.32 5.00 -26.65
C MET A 1 -22.35 3.90 -26.23
N GLU A 2 -22.60 2.62 -26.50
CA GLU A 2 -21.69 1.51 -26.13
C GLU A 2 -20.25 1.62 -26.66
N ARG A 3 -20.03 2.17 -27.85
CA ARG A 3 -18.69 2.33 -28.44
C ARG A 3 -17.87 3.40 -27.71
N ILE A 4 -18.50 4.47 -27.26
CA ILE A 4 -17.87 5.58 -26.52
C ILE A 4 -17.54 5.14 -25.08
N GLU A 5 -18.39 4.32 -24.46
CA GLU A 5 -18.10 3.74 -23.14
C GLU A 5 -16.94 2.74 -23.18
N LYS A 6 -16.89 1.89 -24.22
CA LYS A 6 -15.76 0.94 -24.44
C LYS A 6 -14.42 1.66 -24.67
N GLU A 7 -14.42 2.76 -25.42
CA GLU A 7 -13.22 3.56 -25.66
C GLU A 7 -12.76 4.29 -24.38
N LYS A 8 -13.69 4.84 -23.59
CA LYS A 8 -13.39 5.44 -22.29
C LYS A 8 -12.85 4.42 -21.29
N THR A 9 -13.43 3.23 -21.24
CA THR A 9 -12.98 2.13 -20.37
C THR A 9 -11.61 1.62 -20.79
N SER A 10 -11.34 1.49 -22.10
CA SER A 10 -10.03 1.10 -22.62
C SER A 10 -8.94 2.12 -22.31
N SER A 11 -9.23 3.41 -22.50
CA SER A 11 -8.33 4.51 -22.14
C SER A 11 -8.04 4.55 -20.64
N PHE A 12 -9.06 4.32 -19.83
CA PHE A 12 -8.99 4.26 -18.38
C PHE A 12 -8.15 3.06 -17.89
N ILE A 13 -8.35 1.86 -18.45
CA ILE A 13 -7.55 0.67 -18.15
C ILE A 13 -6.08 0.90 -18.55
N GLN A 14 -5.81 1.53 -19.69
CA GLN A 14 -4.45 1.91 -20.07
C GLN A 14 -3.82 2.91 -19.11
N GLN A 15 -4.59 3.85 -18.57
CA GLN A 15 -4.11 4.78 -17.53
C GLN A 15 -3.79 4.04 -16.23
N ILE A 16 -4.64 3.09 -15.80
CA ILE A 16 -4.38 2.23 -14.64
C ILE A 16 -3.12 1.39 -14.87
N GLN A 17 -3.00 0.73 -16.01
CA GLN A 17 -1.81 -0.04 -16.36
C GLN A 17 -0.54 0.81 -16.35
N ARG A 18 -0.57 2.02 -16.90
CA ARG A 18 0.56 2.97 -16.88
C ARG A 18 0.87 3.51 -15.48
N LYS A 19 -0.15 3.71 -14.63
CA LYS A 19 0.02 4.20 -13.26
C LYS A 19 0.46 3.10 -12.28
N CYS A 20 -0.03 1.88 -12.46
CA CYS A 20 0.20 0.77 -11.53
C CYS A 20 1.37 -0.13 -11.91
N PHE A 21 1.86 -0.07 -13.16
CA PHE A 21 3.06 -0.77 -13.66
C PHE A 21 4.05 0.23 -14.27
N PRO A 22 4.70 1.07 -13.51
CA PRO A 22 5.83 1.80 -14.04
C PRO A 22 6.97 0.80 -14.24
N PHE A 23 7.36 0.58 -15.50
CA PHE A 23 8.72 0.19 -15.82
C PHE A 23 9.69 1.22 -15.22
N PRO A 24 10.93 0.85 -14.95
CA PRO A 24 11.77 1.38 -13.90
C PRO A 24 11.90 2.89 -13.98
N SER A 25 11.65 3.52 -12.87
CA SER A 25 11.81 4.94 -12.57
C SER A 25 10.58 5.83 -12.72
N LYS A 26 10.22 6.40 -11.57
CA LYS A 26 9.48 7.64 -11.34
C LYS A 26 7.95 7.58 -11.43
N ARG A 27 7.36 7.80 -10.25
CA ARG A 27 6.02 8.32 -9.92
C ARG A 27 4.91 7.29 -9.83
N ILE A 28 4.69 6.86 -8.61
CA ILE A 28 3.33 6.56 -8.15
C ILE A 28 2.91 7.77 -7.33
N VAL A 29 2.15 8.65 -7.96
CA VAL A 29 1.39 9.68 -7.27
C VAL A 29 0.05 9.72 -7.94
N ASP A 30 -0.96 9.19 -7.27
CA ASP A 30 -2.21 9.91 -7.15
C ASP A 30 -3.06 9.32 -6.03
N SER A 31 -3.60 10.19 -5.24
CA SER A 31 -3.82 10.12 -3.81
C SER A 31 -5.22 9.77 -3.37
N GLN A 32 -6.07 9.22 -4.19
CA GLN A 32 -7.43 8.92 -3.76
C GLN A 32 -7.79 7.46 -4.04
N HIS A 33 -7.80 6.62 -3.00
CA HIS A 33 -8.44 5.29 -2.94
C HIS A 33 -7.67 4.09 -3.51
N HIS A 34 -6.33 4.08 -3.46
CA HIS A 34 -5.54 2.94 -3.91
C HIS A 34 -5.00 2.15 -2.72
N TYR A 35 -5.34 0.86 -2.62
CA TYR A 35 -4.90 -0.05 -1.56
C TYR A 35 -3.91 -1.05 -2.13
N PHE A 36 -2.61 -0.76 -2.03
CA PHE A 36 -1.57 -1.61 -2.57
C PHE A 36 -0.65 -2.09 -1.46
N LYS A 37 -0.33 -3.37 -1.48
CA LYS A 37 0.74 -3.95 -0.69
C LYS A 37 2.05 -3.76 -1.42
N PHE A 38 3.00 -3.13 -0.76
CA PHE A 38 4.36 -2.97 -1.23
C PHE A 38 5.24 -3.98 -0.50
N GLU A 39 5.95 -4.82 -1.24
CA GLU A 39 6.94 -5.72 -0.69
C GLU A 39 8.33 -5.29 -1.13
N TYR A 40 9.24 -5.37 -0.20
CA TYR A 40 10.64 -5.11 -0.42
C TYR A 40 11.28 -6.24 -1.23
N LYS A 41 12.09 -5.91 -2.24
CA LYS A 41 12.87 -6.89 -3.00
C LYS A 41 14.36 -6.77 -2.68
N LYS A 42 14.98 -7.87 -2.27
CA LYS A 42 16.41 -7.99 -1.93
C LYS A 42 17.40 -7.58 -3.05
N SER A 43 16.98 -7.38 -4.29
CA SER A 43 17.90 -7.16 -5.41
C SER A 43 17.97 -5.72 -5.95
N ARG A 44 17.13 -4.82 -5.45
CA ARG A 44 17.15 -3.38 -5.81
C ARG A 44 16.43 -2.63 -4.71
N SER A 45 17.01 -1.60 -4.18
CA SER A 45 16.51 -0.71 -3.12
C SER A 45 15.20 0.02 -3.47
N GLN A 46 14.15 -0.71 -3.84
CA GLN A 46 12.87 -0.13 -4.22
C GLN A 46 11.72 -0.99 -3.71
N PHE A 47 10.75 -0.36 -3.07
CA PHE A 47 9.46 -0.97 -2.80
C PHE A 47 8.74 -1.29 -4.10
N GLN A 48 8.23 -2.50 -4.24
CA GLN A 48 7.46 -2.90 -5.40
C GLN A 48 6.03 -3.22 -5.01
N ILE A 49 5.09 -2.76 -5.83
CA ILE A 49 3.70 -3.18 -5.72
C ILE A 49 3.63 -4.68 -6.03
N VAL A 50 3.12 -5.46 -5.09
CA VAL A 50 2.97 -6.90 -5.25
C VAL A 50 1.55 -7.24 -5.65
N LYS A 51 0.58 -6.68 -4.97
CA LYS A 51 -0.84 -6.90 -5.21
C LYS A 51 -1.65 -5.77 -4.61
N GLY A 52 -2.88 -5.61 -5.05
CA GLY A 52 -3.78 -4.62 -4.46
C GLY A 52 -5.15 -4.59 -5.07
N VAL A 53 -6.02 -3.88 -4.37
CA VAL A 53 -7.37 -3.53 -4.78
C VAL A 53 -7.48 -2.02 -4.78
N SER A 54 -8.18 -1.46 -5.74
CA SER A 54 -8.41 -0.04 -5.83
C SER A 54 -9.85 0.23 -6.25
N ARG A 55 -10.55 1.06 -5.49
CA ARG A 55 -11.81 1.65 -5.92
C ARG A 55 -11.50 2.91 -6.72
N VAL A 56 -11.77 2.87 -8.01
CA VAL A 56 -11.41 3.95 -8.94
C VAL A 56 -12.43 5.08 -8.90
N ASN A 57 -13.70 4.71 -8.71
CA ASN A 57 -14.84 5.59 -8.46
C ASN A 57 -15.92 4.75 -7.77
N ASP A 58 -17.10 5.32 -7.52
CA ASP A 58 -18.18 4.64 -6.80
C ASP A 58 -18.62 3.32 -7.43
N ASN A 59 -18.40 3.14 -8.74
CA ASN A 59 -18.88 1.99 -9.49
C ASN A 59 -17.81 0.97 -9.82
N PHE A 60 -16.52 1.36 -9.93
CA PHE A 60 -15.47 0.46 -10.42
C PHE A 60 -14.46 0.09 -9.35
N VAL A 61 -14.28 -1.22 -9.15
CA VAL A 61 -13.23 -1.82 -8.33
C VAL A 61 -12.25 -2.58 -9.22
N VAL A 62 -10.96 -2.33 -9.00
CA VAL A 62 -9.86 -2.94 -9.75
C VAL A 62 -9.02 -3.79 -8.82
N CYS A 63 -8.88 -5.06 -9.14
CA CYS A 63 -7.91 -5.97 -8.51
C CYS A 63 -6.70 -6.13 -9.42
N LEU A 64 -5.52 -5.91 -8.88
CA LEU A 64 -4.27 -5.93 -9.62
C LEU A 64 -3.22 -6.79 -8.93
N SER A 65 -2.62 -7.72 -9.68
CA SER A 65 -1.42 -8.44 -9.27
C SER A 65 -0.39 -8.41 -10.40
N ARG A 66 0.78 -9.01 -10.20
CA ARG A 66 1.80 -9.12 -11.26
C ARG A 66 1.32 -9.85 -12.52
N LYS A 67 0.30 -10.70 -12.39
CA LYS A 67 -0.18 -11.58 -13.46
C LYS A 67 -1.61 -11.28 -13.89
N GLU A 68 -2.39 -10.64 -13.03
CA GLU A 68 -3.82 -10.50 -13.22
C GLU A 68 -4.27 -9.04 -13.05
N LEU A 69 -5.12 -8.60 -13.94
CA LEU A 69 -5.92 -7.39 -13.82
C LEU A 69 -7.39 -7.80 -13.93
N VAL A 70 -8.17 -7.48 -12.91
CA VAL A 70 -9.62 -7.68 -12.88
C VAL A 70 -10.28 -6.34 -12.64
N VAL A 71 -11.25 -5.97 -13.47
CA VAL A 71 -12.06 -4.77 -13.32
C VAL A 71 -13.52 -5.16 -13.22
N ALA A 72 -14.17 -4.76 -12.13
CA ALA A 72 -15.57 -5.02 -11.86
C ALA A 72 -16.37 -3.72 -11.79
N ASP A 73 -17.54 -3.70 -12.41
CA ASP A 73 -18.58 -2.71 -12.21
C ASP A 73 -19.51 -3.22 -11.11
N VAL A 74 -19.46 -2.58 -9.95
CA VAL A 74 -20.18 -3.01 -8.73
C VAL A 74 -21.67 -2.72 -8.87
N GLU A 75 -22.05 -1.60 -9.49
CA GLU A 75 -23.43 -1.21 -9.71
C GLU A 75 -24.14 -2.16 -10.69
N LYS A 76 -23.48 -2.42 -11.82
CA LYS A 76 -24.02 -3.34 -12.84
C LYS A 76 -23.80 -4.82 -12.50
N LYS A 77 -23.06 -5.11 -11.43
CA LYS A 77 -22.70 -6.48 -11.03
C LYS A 77 -22.02 -7.29 -12.14
N THR A 78 -21.15 -6.66 -12.93
CA THR A 78 -20.50 -7.27 -14.08
C THR A 78 -18.99 -7.11 -14.06
N LEU A 79 -18.25 -8.13 -14.55
CA LEU A 79 -16.84 -7.98 -14.87
C LEU A 79 -16.69 -7.22 -16.19
N VAL A 80 -15.89 -6.15 -16.17
CA VAL A 80 -15.66 -5.27 -17.33
C VAL A 80 -14.40 -5.67 -18.08
N ASN A 81 -13.38 -6.11 -17.36
CA ASN A 81 -12.13 -6.60 -17.93
C ASN A 81 -11.49 -7.65 -17.02
N VAL A 82 -10.98 -8.69 -17.66
CA VAL A 82 -10.07 -9.66 -17.01
C VAL A 82 -9.01 -10.03 -18.03
N ASN A 83 -7.73 -9.94 -17.63
CA ASN A 83 -6.62 -10.30 -18.52
C ASN A 83 -6.79 -11.70 -19.12
N GLN A 84 -6.60 -11.81 -20.42
CA GLN A 84 -6.57 -13.06 -21.17
C GLN A 84 -7.88 -13.86 -21.16
N VAL A 85 -8.99 -13.26 -20.75
CA VAL A 85 -10.30 -13.89 -20.70
C VAL A 85 -11.28 -13.18 -21.64
N ASP A 86 -11.93 -13.98 -22.49
CA ASP A 86 -13.07 -13.50 -23.28
C ASP A 86 -14.35 -13.57 -22.43
N LEU A 87 -14.76 -12.40 -21.91
CA LEU A 87 -15.94 -12.28 -21.05
C LEU A 87 -17.25 -12.64 -21.77
N LYS A 88 -17.29 -12.68 -23.12
CA LYS A 88 -18.47 -13.12 -23.86
C LYS A 88 -18.80 -14.61 -23.67
N ARG A 89 -17.85 -15.39 -23.14
CA ARG A 89 -18.03 -16.80 -22.82
C ARG A 89 -18.62 -17.03 -21.44
N VAL A 90 -18.77 -16.00 -20.64
CA VAL A 90 -19.42 -16.09 -19.33
C VAL A 90 -20.91 -16.34 -19.53
N LYS A 91 -21.41 -17.39 -18.89
CA LYS A 91 -22.83 -17.70 -18.82
C LYS A 91 -23.41 -17.02 -17.59
N HIS A 92 -24.54 -16.34 -17.74
CA HIS A 92 -25.19 -15.61 -16.66
C HIS A 92 -26.36 -16.39 -16.07
N ASN A 93 -26.64 -16.17 -14.79
CA ASN A 93 -27.78 -16.78 -14.08
C ASN A 93 -27.78 -18.31 -14.10
N GLU A 94 -26.62 -18.92 -14.00
CA GLU A 94 -26.45 -20.37 -13.92
C GLU A 94 -26.48 -20.83 -12.44
N THR A 95 -26.95 -22.06 -12.24
CA THR A 95 -26.81 -22.78 -10.95
C THR A 95 -25.75 -23.83 -11.09
N LEU A 96 -24.77 -23.83 -10.20
CA LEU A 96 -23.64 -24.74 -10.22
C LEU A 96 -23.48 -25.42 -8.84
N ASP A 97 -23.64 -26.73 -8.80
CA ASP A 97 -23.31 -27.52 -7.61
C ASP A 97 -21.79 -27.58 -7.43
N LEU A 98 -21.31 -27.09 -6.27
CA LEU A 98 -19.90 -27.01 -5.96
C LEU A 98 -19.41 -28.23 -5.17
N SER A 99 -20.30 -28.89 -4.45
CA SER A 99 -19.97 -30.08 -3.66
C SER A 99 -21.14 -31.06 -3.59
N VAL A 100 -20.83 -32.34 -3.34
CA VAL A 100 -21.83 -33.36 -3.07
C VAL A 100 -22.63 -33.14 -1.79
N ASN A 101 -22.19 -32.23 -0.94
CA ASN A 101 -22.82 -31.86 0.33
C ASN A 101 -23.84 -30.72 0.22
N GLY A 102 -24.11 -30.22 -1.01
CA GLY A 102 -25.14 -29.24 -1.27
C GLY A 102 -24.69 -27.80 -1.28
N GLU A 103 -23.37 -27.52 -1.28
CA GLU A 103 -22.86 -26.20 -1.57
C GLU A 103 -23.08 -25.85 -3.04
N ARG A 104 -23.64 -24.67 -3.32
CA ARG A 104 -23.91 -24.27 -4.69
C ARG A 104 -23.65 -22.79 -4.92
N TRP A 105 -23.38 -22.47 -6.16
CA TRP A 105 -23.25 -21.11 -6.68
C TRP A 105 -24.43 -20.79 -7.61
N GLU A 106 -25.07 -19.66 -7.41
CA GLU A 106 -26.08 -19.11 -8.30
C GLU A 106 -25.59 -17.77 -8.85
N GLY A 107 -25.27 -17.74 -10.17
CA GLY A 107 -24.70 -16.52 -10.77
C GLY A 107 -23.94 -16.76 -12.05
N ASP A 108 -22.90 -15.98 -12.27
CA ASP A 108 -22.07 -16.03 -13.47
C ASP A 108 -21.10 -17.22 -13.42
N VAL A 109 -20.97 -17.91 -14.54
CA VAL A 109 -20.14 -19.13 -14.68
C VAL A 109 -19.29 -19.09 -15.94
N LEU A 110 -18.02 -19.46 -15.83
CA LEU A 110 -17.11 -19.67 -16.93
C LEU A 110 -16.40 -21.02 -16.80
N ASN A 111 -16.49 -21.86 -17.84
CA ASN A 111 -15.85 -23.19 -17.88
C ASN A 111 -16.20 -24.07 -16.64
N GLY A 112 -17.46 -24.04 -16.21
CA GLY A 112 -17.95 -24.85 -15.10
C GLY A 112 -17.48 -24.39 -13.71
N LYS A 113 -17.06 -23.13 -13.57
CA LYS A 113 -16.65 -22.54 -12.29
C LYS A 113 -17.32 -21.17 -12.10
N PRO A 114 -17.57 -20.74 -10.84
CA PRO A 114 -18.00 -19.37 -10.54
C PRO A 114 -17.09 -18.36 -11.21
N TYR A 115 -17.65 -17.37 -11.90
CA TYR A 115 -16.83 -16.39 -12.62
C TYR A 115 -17.61 -15.09 -12.89
N GLY A 116 -17.62 -14.19 -11.94
CA GLY A 116 -18.39 -12.97 -11.97
C GLY A 116 -19.24 -12.82 -10.74
N TRP A 117 -20.40 -12.17 -10.87
CA TRP A 117 -21.32 -11.90 -9.76
C TRP A 117 -22.26 -13.10 -9.51
N GLY A 118 -22.55 -13.34 -8.23
CA GLY A 118 -23.53 -14.33 -7.83
C GLY A 118 -23.60 -14.52 -6.32
N VAL A 119 -24.32 -15.57 -5.91
CA VAL A 119 -24.56 -15.95 -4.52
C VAL A 119 -24.03 -17.35 -4.27
N LEU A 120 -23.22 -17.49 -3.24
CA LEU A 120 -22.78 -18.78 -2.72
C LEU A 120 -23.71 -19.19 -1.57
N TYR A 121 -24.24 -20.39 -1.66
CA TYR A 121 -25.00 -21.05 -0.59
C TYR A 121 -24.20 -22.18 0.05
N ASP A 122 -24.32 -22.30 1.36
CA ASP A 122 -23.73 -23.40 2.12
C ASP A 122 -24.58 -24.69 1.98
N LYS A 123 -24.07 -25.79 2.54
CA LYS A 123 -24.75 -27.10 2.58
C LYS A 123 -26.14 -27.10 3.22
N ASN A 124 -26.46 -26.09 4.01
CA ASN A 124 -27.77 -25.92 4.67
C ASN A 124 -28.68 -24.95 3.90
N ASN A 125 -28.35 -24.64 2.64
CA ASN A 125 -29.07 -23.71 1.80
C ASN A 125 -29.12 -22.27 2.37
N ARG A 126 -28.11 -21.88 3.13
CA ARG A 126 -28.00 -20.53 3.68
C ARG A 126 -27.00 -19.72 2.87
N ARG A 127 -27.29 -18.45 2.68
CA ARG A 127 -26.42 -17.53 1.99
C ARG A 127 -25.09 -17.37 2.76
N ALA A 128 -23.98 -17.73 2.13
CA ALA A 128 -22.62 -17.64 2.69
C ALA A 128 -21.86 -16.43 2.14
N TYR A 129 -22.06 -16.10 0.86
CA TYR A 129 -21.42 -14.96 0.21
C TYR A 129 -22.28 -14.45 -0.96
N GLU A 130 -22.26 -13.16 -1.19
CA GLU A 130 -22.81 -12.52 -2.39
C GLU A 130 -21.79 -11.52 -2.94
N GLY A 131 -21.40 -11.65 -4.21
CA GLY A 131 -20.40 -10.76 -4.79
C GLY A 131 -19.65 -11.38 -5.96
N PHE A 132 -18.50 -10.79 -6.29
CA PHE A 132 -17.66 -11.27 -7.38
C PHE A 132 -16.78 -12.43 -6.94
N ARG A 133 -16.77 -13.51 -7.74
CA ARG A 133 -15.88 -14.66 -7.57
C ARG A 133 -15.15 -15.00 -8.87
N MET A 134 -13.96 -15.58 -8.69
CA MET A 134 -13.17 -16.22 -9.74
C MET A 134 -12.75 -17.61 -9.24
N GLY A 135 -13.48 -18.65 -9.67
CA GLY A 135 -13.35 -19.97 -9.12
C GLY A 135 -13.74 -20.01 -7.63
N GLU A 136 -12.82 -20.43 -6.79
CA GLU A 136 -13.05 -20.54 -5.34
C GLU A 136 -12.78 -19.24 -4.57
N LYS A 137 -12.32 -18.19 -5.25
CA LYS A 137 -11.84 -16.97 -4.59
C LYS A 137 -12.81 -15.80 -4.77
N ASN A 138 -13.11 -15.11 -3.67
CA ASN A 138 -13.78 -13.83 -3.69
C ASN A 138 -12.81 -12.76 -4.22
N VAL A 139 -13.31 -11.86 -5.06
CA VAL A 139 -12.52 -10.78 -5.68
C VAL A 139 -13.33 -9.49 -5.79
N CYS A 140 -12.65 -8.38 -5.94
CA CYS A 140 -13.21 -7.05 -6.15
C CYS A 140 -14.12 -6.59 -5.02
N TYR A 141 -15.39 -7.01 -4.99
CA TYR A 141 -16.36 -6.56 -3.99
C TYR A 141 -17.38 -7.65 -3.68
N GLY A 142 -17.82 -7.71 -2.42
CA GLY A 142 -18.88 -8.64 -2.01
C GLY A 142 -19.12 -8.64 -0.50
N THR A 143 -20.13 -9.40 -0.13
CA THR A 143 -20.67 -9.53 1.23
C THR A 143 -20.56 -10.95 1.71
N SER A 144 -19.93 -11.21 2.86
CA SER A 144 -19.98 -12.51 3.56
C SER A 144 -20.99 -12.49 4.70
N TYR A 145 -21.51 -13.67 5.02
CA TYR A 145 -22.57 -13.84 6.01
C TYR A 145 -22.14 -14.82 7.11
N TYR A 146 -22.57 -14.54 8.33
CA TYR A 146 -22.49 -15.52 9.42
C TYR A 146 -23.43 -16.70 9.16
N ALA A 147 -22.87 -17.90 9.16
CA ALA A 147 -23.61 -19.12 8.87
C ALA A 147 -24.71 -19.44 9.90
N ASP A 148 -24.55 -19.01 11.16
CA ASP A 148 -25.46 -19.31 12.27
C ASP A 148 -26.65 -18.34 12.36
N VAL A 149 -26.46 -17.05 12.07
CA VAL A 149 -27.49 -16.00 12.27
C VAL A 149 -27.97 -15.36 10.96
N LEU A 150 -27.44 -15.75 9.81
CA LEU A 150 -27.78 -15.25 8.47
C LEU A 150 -27.68 -13.72 8.31
N ARG A 151 -26.81 -13.10 9.11
CA ARG A 151 -26.54 -11.67 9.06
C ARG A 151 -25.21 -11.41 8.36
N VAL A 152 -25.07 -10.22 7.83
CA VAL A 152 -23.81 -9.76 7.23
C VAL A 152 -22.69 -9.84 8.26
N GLU A 153 -21.58 -10.45 7.87
CA GLU A 153 -20.32 -10.50 8.62
C GLU A 153 -19.36 -9.42 8.13
N TYR A 154 -19.23 -9.31 6.80
CA TYR A 154 -18.34 -8.32 6.17
C TYR A 154 -18.92 -7.90 4.84
N GLU A 155 -18.83 -6.63 4.54
CA GLU A 155 -19.16 -6.04 3.26
C GLU A 155 -18.02 -5.13 2.81
N GLY A 156 -17.43 -5.40 1.63
CA GLY A 156 -16.29 -4.61 1.18
C GLY A 156 -15.51 -5.23 0.04
N GLU A 157 -14.27 -4.78 -0.07
CA GLU A 157 -13.35 -5.18 -1.12
C GLU A 157 -12.63 -6.48 -0.77
N TRP A 158 -12.37 -7.28 -1.81
CA TRP A 158 -11.76 -8.60 -1.69
C TRP A 158 -10.62 -8.76 -2.68
N PHE A 159 -9.57 -9.42 -2.25
CA PHE A 159 -8.46 -9.84 -3.11
C PHE A 159 -8.09 -11.30 -2.85
N SER A 160 -8.26 -12.14 -3.89
CA SER A 160 -7.87 -13.56 -3.85
C SER A 160 -8.45 -14.35 -2.67
N GLY A 161 -9.70 -14.06 -2.26
CA GLY A 161 -10.41 -14.72 -1.15
C GLY A 161 -10.21 -14.06 0.22
N GLU A 162 -9.41 -13.03 0.32
CA GLU A 162 -9.12 -12.30 1.56
C GLU A 162 -9.79 -10.93 1.56
N ARG A 163 -10.22 -10.46 2.74
CA ARG A 163 -10.68 -9.08 2.95
C ARG A 163 -9.51 -8.15 2.68
N TRP A 164 -9.76 -7.17 1.82
CA TRP A 164 -8.73 -6.27 1.36
C TRP A 164 -9.33 -4.92 1.02
N GLY A 165 -8.57 -3.82 1.07
CA GLY A 165 -9.09 -2.51 0.75
C GLY A 165 -10.15 -2.03 1.74
N ARG A 166 -11.15 -1.30 1.28
CA ARG A 166 -12.17 -0.73 2.14
C ARG A 166 -13.29 -1.72 2.43
N GLY A 167 -13.68 -1.81 3.72
CA GLY A 167 -14.81 -2.66 4.11
C GLY A 167 -15.28 -2.43 5.53
N VAL A 168 -16.47 -2.96 5.78
CA VAL A 168 -17.18 -2.88 7.05
C VAL A 168 -17.36 -4.28 7.61
N GLN A 169 -16.99 -4.48 8.86
CA GLN A 169 -17.24 -5.70 9.62
C GLN A 169 -18.35 -5.49 10.62
N TYR A 170 -19.23 -6.45 10.70
CA TYR A 170 -20.36 -6.47 11.64
C TYR A 170 -20.19 -7.61 12.63
N ASN A 171 -20.80 -7.46 13.82
CA ASN A 171 -20.97 -8.56 14.76
C ASN A 171 -22.24 -9.37 14.45
N ARG A 172 -22.48 -10.46 15.21
CA ARG A 172 -23.67 -11.31 15.06
C ARG A 172 -24.99 -10.59 15.37
N ASN A 173 -24.96 -9.44 16.06
CA ASN A 173 -26.13 -8.60 16.32
C ASN A 173 -26.44 -7.64 15.16
N GLY A 174 -25.49 -7.46 14.21
CA GLY A 174 -25.58 -6.52 13.12
C GLY A 174 -24.98 -5.15 13.40
N ASP A 175 -24.33 -4.96 14.56
CA ASP A 175 -23.63 -3.72 14.87
C ASP A 175 -22.31 -3.67 14.14
N VAL A 176 -21.89 -2.47 13.72
CA VAL A 176 -20.58 -2.24 13.12
C VAL A 176 -19.48 -2.43 14.16
N VAL A 177 -18.57 -3.35 13.89
CA VAL A 177 -17.39 -3.62 14.72
C VAL A 177 -16.19 -2.82 14.23
N PHE A 178 -16.04 -2.73 12.90
CA PHE A 178 -14.94 -2.01 12.27
C PHE A 178 -15.38 -1.53 10.89
N GLU A 179 -15.10 -0.28 10.59
CA GLU A 179 -15.19 0.31 9.26
C GLU A 179 -13.84 0.94 8.91
N GLY A 180 -13.22 0.50 7.82
CA GLY A 180 -11.91 1.01 7.43
C GLY A 180 -11.22 0.14 6.41
N GLU A 181 -9.89 0.18 6.48
CA GLU A 181 -9.01 -0.48 5.53
C GLU A 181 -8.59 -1.87 6.01
N TRP A 182 -8.50 -2.80 5.08
CA TRP A 182 -8.16 -4.20 5.31
C TRP A 182 -6.95 -4.63 4.48
N LEU A 183 -6.15 -5.52 5.02
CA LEU A 183 -5.05 -6.17 4.33
C LEU A 183 -4.90 -7.61 4.82
N ASP A 184 -4.98 -8.59 3.91
CA ASP A 184 -4.84 -10.00 4.22
C ASP A 184 -5.74 -10.43 5.43
N ASN A 185 -7.05 -10.14 5.37
CA ASN A 185 -8.07 -10.40 6.40
C ASN A 185 -7.89 -9.65 7.74
N ARG A 186 -6.98 -8.68 7.81
CA ARG A 186 -6.73 -7.92 9.04
C ARG A 186 -7.12 -6.45 8.83
N PRO A 187 -7.79 -5.84 9.82
CA PRO A 187 -7.97 -4.40 9.80
C PRO A 187 -6.61 -3.71 9.81
N LEU A 188 -6.42 -2.70 8.97
CA LEU A 188 -5.16 -1.99 8.85
C LEU A 188 -4.93 -1.07 10.03
N SER A 189 -3.79 -1.25 10.67
CA SER A 189 -3.26 -0.25 11.57
C SER A 189 -2.64 0.89 10.77
N GLN A 190 -3.03 2.12 11.07
CA GLN A 190 -2.36 3.31 10.56
C GLN A 190 -0.92 3.45 11.10
N ARG A 191 -0.61 2.72 12.17
CA ARG A 191 0.72 2.62 12.75
C ARG A 191 1.38 1.32 12.31
N VAL A 192 2.50 1.43 11.62
CA VAL A 192 3.27 0.29 11.12
C VAL A 192 4.67 0.30 11.71
N GLY A 193 5.08 -0.86 12.22
CA GLY A 193 6.44 -1.13 12.67
C GLY A 193 7.27 -1.86 11.61
N ILE A 194 8.46 -1.35 11.30
CA ILE A 194 9.48 -2.10 10.57
C ILE A 194 10.36 -2.82 11.60
N THR A 195 10.44 -4.13 11.44
CA THR A 195 11.30 -5.00 12.25
C THR A 195 12.31 -5.71 11.34
N PRO A 196 13.35 -6.37 11.87
CA PRO A 196 14.32 -7.09 11.04
C PRO A 196 13.72 -8.15 10.11
N THR A 197 12.54 -8.66 10.44
CA THR A 197 11.87 -9.75 9.72
C THR A 197 10.64 -9.30 8.92
N SER A 198 10.17 -8.08 9.09
CA SER A 198 8.95 -7.59 8.44
C SER A 198 9.06 -6.12 8.06
N ALA A 199 8.88 -5.84 6.78
CA ALA A 199 8.78 -4.50 6.23
C ALA A 199 7.62 -4.46 5.21
N VAL A 200 6.38 -4.34 5.72
CA VAL A 200 5.19 -4.19 4.89
C VAL A 200 4.70 -2.76 5.00
N LEU A 201 4.80 -2.01 3.91
CA LEU A 201 4.29 -0.66 3.82
C LEU A 201 3.04 -0.61 2.95
N HIS A 202 2.15 0.30 3.28
CA HIS A 202 0.96 0.62 2.50
C HIS A 202 0.73 2.14 2.47
N ASN A 203 -0.06 2.62 1.55
CA ASN A 203 -0.24 4.05 1.30
C ASN A 203 -1.08 4.80 2.36
N ARG A 204 -1.66 4.07 3.32
CA ARG A 204 -2.48 4.64 4.42
C ARG A 204 -1.75 4.68 5.76
N ILE A 205 -0.44 4.45 5.77
CA ILE A 205 0.36 4.60 6.98
C ILE A 205 0.32 6.06 7.42
N GLU A 206 -0.03 6.29 8.67
CA GLU A 206 0.07 7.60 9.33
C GLU A 206 1.28 7.67 10.27
N GLU A 207 1.62 6.56 10.92
CA GLU A 207 2.80 6.45 11.76
C GLU A 207 3.70 5.30 11.31
N LEU A 208 4.94 5.61 11.00
CA LEU A 208 5.98 4.64 10.67
C LEU A 208 7.03 4.61 11.76
N VAL A 209 7.21 3.45 12.37
CA VAL A 209 8.21 3.22 13.42
C VAL A 209 9.20 2.18 12.96
N VAL A 210 10.47 2.52 12.89
CA VAL A 210 11.57 1.60 12.58
C VAL A 210 12.24 1.22 13.88
N SER A 211 12.28 -0.08 14.20
CA SER A 211 12.92 -0.58 15.41
C SER A 211 14.45 -0.43 15.33
N ASN A 212 15.12 -0.40 16.49
CA ASN A 212 16.58 -0.28 16.55
C ASN A 212 17.28 -1.37 15.73
N GLY A 213 18.38 -1.03 15.08
CA GLY A 213 19.22 -1.96 14.32
C GLY A 213 18.62 -2.47 13.02
N CYS A 214 17.55 -1.85 12.52
CA CYS A 214 16.83 -2.30 11.33
C CYS A 214 17.33 -1.63 10.04
N CYS A 215 17.00 -2.25 8.90
CA CYS A 215 17.22 -1.69 7.56
C CYS A 215 18.71 -1.45 7.24
N ASN A 216 19.59 -2.32 7.69
CA ASN A 216 21.05 -2.20 7.55
C ASN A 216 21.65 -3.02 6.40
N GLY A 217 20.83 -3.72 5.61
CA GLY A 217 21.29 -4.49 4.45
C GLY A 217 21.56 -3.60 3.23
N GLU A 218 22.35 -4.12 2.28
CA GLU A 218 22.70 -3.41 1.01
C GLU A 218 21.48 -3.05 0.17
N GLU A 219 20.38 -3.65 0.47
CA GLU A 219 19.10 -3.37 -0.14
C GLU A 219 18.51 -2.00 0.24
N TRP A 220 18.94 -1.39 1.32
CA TRP A 220 18.45 -0.09 1.81
C TRP A 220 19.35 1.08 1.39
N ILE A 221 19.83 1.08 0.15
CA ILE A 221 20.66 2.18 -0.40
C ILE A 221 19.85 3.47 -0.50
N THR A 222 18.58 3.37 -0.84
CA THR A 222 17.66 4.51 -0.96
C THR A 222 16.49 4.36 0.01
N LEU A 223 16.19 5.40 0.78
CA LEU A 223 14.96 5.54 1.54
C LEU A 223 14.05 6.56 0.86
N ASP A 224 12.98 6.09 0.23
CA ASP A 224 11.97 6.91 -0.45
C ASP A 224 10.61 6.70 0.22
N LEU A 225 10.10 7.72 0.90
CA LEU A 225 8.83 7.65 1.63
C LEU A 225 7.61 8.06 0.80
N ARG A 226 7.75 8.35 -0.49
CA ARG A 226 6.60 8.64 -1.38
C ARG A 226 5.62 7.47 -1.50
N VAL A 227 6.02 6.27 -1.08
CA VAL A 227 5.15 5.08 -0.97
C VAL A 227 4.09 5.21 0.13
N ALA A 228 4.28 6.10 1.09
CA ALA A 228 3.40 6.34 2.23
C ALA A 228 2.95 7.81 2.29
N PRO A 229 2.15 8.30 1.32
CA PRO A 229 1.79 9.72 1.19
C PRO A 229 0.94 10.26 2.33
N SER A 230 0.31 9.41 3.12
CA SER A 230 -0.52 9.77 4.28
C SER A 230 0.26 9.86 5.59
N ILE A 231 1.57 9.62 5.57
CA ILE A 231 2.41 9.61 6.77
C ILE A 231 2.39 10.95 7.50
N LYS A 232 2.13 10.91 8.79
CA LYS A 232 2.15 12.06 9.72
C LYS A 232 3.40 12.04 10.60
N SER A 233 3.87 10.84 10.97
CA SER A 233 5.02 10.69 11.86
C SER A 233 5.95 9.58 11.38
N LEU A 234 7.24 9.89 11.28
CA LEU A 234 8.33 8.96 11.09
C LEU A 234 9.19 8.91 12.35
N THR A 235 9.35 7.72 12.93
CA THR A 235 10.29 7.48 14.03
C THR A 235 11.25 6.37 13.63
N VAL A 236 12.53 6.68 13.58
CA VAL A 236 13.60 5.73 13.30
C VAL A 236 14.37 5.49 14.58
N GLY A 237 14.51 4.22 14.97
CA GLY A 237 15.31 3.83 16.13
C GLY A 237 16.81 4.04 15.92
N ASN A 238 17.61 3.68 16.90
CA ASN A 238 19.07 3.77 16.82
C ASN A 238 19.66 2.72 15.88
N ASP A 239 20.85 2.99 15.33
CA ASP A 239 21.62 2.07 14.50
C ASP A 239 20.87 1.54 13.28
N CYS A 240 20.05 2.38 12.65
CA CYS A 240 19.23 2.03 11.50
C CYS A 240 19.77 2.63 10.19
N PHE A 241 19.43 1.99 9.07
CA PHE A 241 19.76 2.49 7.72
C PHE A 241 21.25 2.82 7.54
N MET A 242 22.13 2.09 8.18
CA MET A 242 23.57 2.44 8.23
C MET A 242 24.19 2.61 6.84
N VAL A 243 23.76 1.82 5.85
CA VAL A 243 24.31 1.79 4.49
C VAL A 243 23.57 2.68 3.48
N THR A 244 22.47 3.28 3.87
CA THR A 244 21.66 4.14 3.01
C THR A 244 22.45 5.37 2.60
N SER A 245 22.44 5.69 1.31
CA SER A 245 23.13 6.84 0.73
C SER A 245 22.18 7.92 0.22
N GLU A 246 20.96 7.56 -0.06
CA GLU A 246 19.94 8.45 -0.63
C GLU A 246 18.72 8.48 0.27
N VAL A 247 18.45 9.63 0.87
CA VAL A 247 17.28 9.81 1.74
C VAL A 247 16.39 10.90 1.15
N GLU A 248 15.20 10.50 0.70
CA GLU A 248 14.19 11.38 0.11
C GLU A 248 12.91 11.40 0.95
N ILE A 249 12.71 12.48 1.67
CA ILE A 249 11.47 12.82 2.40
C ILE A 249 10.85 14.01 1.67
N VAL A 250 10.16 13.75 0.55
CA VAL A 250 9.75 14.79 -0.38
C VAL A 250 8.27 14.73 -0.68
N GLY A 251 7.58 15.87 -0.60
CA GLY A 251 6.20 16.03 -1.03
C GLY A 251 5.17 15.40 -0.09
N LEU A 252 5.52 15.10 1.16
CA LEU A 252 4.65 14.47 2.15
C LEU A 252 3.78 15.52 2.84
N LYS A 253 2.62 15.78 2.27
CA LYS A 253 1.71 16.89 2.68
C LYS A 253 1.08 16.71 4.06
N ALA A 254 1.10 15.51 4.62
CA ALA A 254 0.55 15.19 5.95
C ALA A 254 1.63 15.10 7.04
N LEU A 255 2.92 15.07 6.67
CA LEU A 255 4.03 14.83 7.59
C LEU A 255 4.17 15.98 8.59
N GLU A 256 4.11 15.65 9.88
CA GLU A 256 4.19 16.59 11.00
C GLU A 256 5.47 16.41 11.84
N ARG A 257 6.01 15.17 11.87
CA ARG A 257 7.11 14.81 12.76
C ARG A 257 8.08 13.83 12.12
N VAL A 258 9.39 14.13 12.22
CA VAL A 258 10.49 13.22 11.86
C VAL A 258 11.45 13.13 13.02
N VAL A 259 11.65 11.92 13.53
CA VAL A 259 12.63 11.61 14.59
C VAL A 259 13.52 10.49 14.12
N ILE A 260 14.82 10.73 14.09
CA ILE A 260 15.85 9.78 13.70
C ILE A 260 16.75 9.57 14.91
N GLY A 261 16.93 8.32 15.29
CA GLY A 261 17.78 7.92 16.42
C GLY A 261 19.27 8.15 16.16
N ALA A 262 20.08 7.78 17.13
CA ALA A 262 21.53 7.89 17.06
C ALA A 262 22.16 6.83 16.12
N SER A 263 23.32 7.15 15.56
CA SER A 263 24.14 6.27 14.71
C SER A 263 23.41 5.73 13.48
N CYS A 264 22.46 6.50 12.95
CA CYS A 264 21.73 6.17 11.72
C CYS A 264 22.47 6.73 10.50
N PHE A 265 22.33 6.05 9.34
CA PHE A 265 22.87 6.55 8.05
C PHE A 265 24.40 6.83 8.10
N CYS A 266 25.17 6.06 8.87
CA CYS A 266 26.54 6.45 9.23
C CYS A 266 27.65 5.59 8.60
N LYS A 267 27.36 4.44 7.96
CA LYS A 267 28.37 3.53 7.41
C LYS A 267 28.54 3.70 5.89
N GLN A 268 29.76 3.47 5.44
CA GLN A 268 30.08 3.40 4.00
C GLN A 268 30.00 1.95 3.51
N VAL A 269 29.37 1.73 2.36
CA VAL A 269 29.35 0.44 1.68
C VAL A 269 30.57 0.36 0.75
N GLY A 270 31.54 -0.49 1.09
CA GLY A 270 32.69 -0.82 0.24
C GLY A 270 33.71 0.32 0.07
N TRP A 271 34.98 -0.05 -0.09
CA TRP A 271 36.10 0.90 -0.27
C TRP A 271 36.12 1.58 -1.65
N TRP A 272 35.39 1.03 -2.62
CA TRP A 272 35.45 1.44 -4.03
C TRP A 272 34.27 2.30 -4.49
N ASN A 273 33.21 2.40 -3.71
CA ASN A 273 32.00 3.15 -4.06
C ASN A 273 31.93 4.49 -3.32
N LYS A 274 32.56 5.51 -3.86
CA LYS A 274 32.22 6.90 -3.52
C LYS A 274 30.88 7.27 -4.16
N HIS A 275 29.78 6.77 -3.59
CA HIS A 275 28.47 7.30 -3.93
C HIS A 275 28.29 8.64 -3.25
N TYR A 276 27.80 9.61 -3.99
CA TYR A 276 27.32 10.87 -3.47
C TYR A 276 26.14 10.59 -2.55
N ARG A 277 26.21 11.09 -1.31
CA ARG A 277 25.21 10.84 -0.27
C ARG A 277 24.45 12.11 0.02
N TYR A 278 23.13 12.01 -0.03
CA TYR A 278 22.28 13.17 0.22
C TYR A 278 21.09 12.86 1.11
N PHE A 279 20.72 13.89 1.89
CA PHE A 279 19.50 13.94 2.67
C PHE A 279 18.64 15.09 2.15
N HIS A 280 17.50 14.79 1.58
CA HIS A 280 16.54 15.77 1.10
C HIS A 280 15.25 15.68 1.89
N LEU A 281 14.88 16.77 2.55
CA LEU A 281 13.62 16.97 3.23
C LEU A 281 12.95 18.19 2.59
N LYS A 282 11.97 17.96 1.71
CA LYS A 282 11.42 19.02 0.86
C LYS A 282 9.90 18.92 0.74
N ASP A 283 9.27 20.08 0.57
CA ASP A 283 7.85 20.21 0.26
C ASP A 283 6.93 19.49 1.28
N CYS A 284 7.27 19.62 2.58
CA CYS A 284 6.52 19.06 3.70
C CYS A 284 5.90 20.19 4.53
N PRO A 285 4.80 20.82 4.07
CA PRO A 285 4.29 22.09 4.61
C PRO A 285 3.71 21.99 6.03
N LYS A 286 3.48 20.80 6.56
CA LYS A 286 2.97 20.58 7.92
C LYS A 286 4.03 20.11 8.91
N LEU A 287 5.28 19.92 8.45
CA LEU A 287 6.34 19.42 9.32
C LEU A 287 6.67 20.45 10.40
N LYS A 288 6.50 20.06 11.67
CA LYS A 288 6.75 20.88 12.87
C LYS A 288 8.04 20.49 13.59
N GLU A 289 8.40 19.22 13.56
CA GLU A 289 9.51 18.68 14.35
C GLU A 289 10.45 17.84 13.50
N LEU A 290 11.75 18.17 13.50
CA LEU A 290 12.84 17.37 12.96
C LEU A 290 13.87 17.15 14.06
N LYS A 291 14.04 15.88 14.46
CA LYS A 291 15.08 15.46 15.41
C LYS A 291 15.99 14.42 14.78
N ILE A 292 17.30 14.63 14.89
CA ILE A 292 18.33 13.73 14.37
C ILE A 292 19.29 13.42 15.50
N GLY A 293 19.39 12.17 15.90
CA GLY A 293 20.25 11.71 16.98
C GLY A 293 21.74 11.80 16.66
N ALA A 294 22.54 11.72 17.70
CA ALA A 294 24.00 11.82 17.63
C ALA A 294 24.61 10.80 16.65
N ASN A 295 25.70 11.19 15.99
CA ASN A 295 26.46 10.37 15.05
C ASN A 295 25.67 9.85 13.85
N SER A 296 24.61 10.52 13.46
CA SER A 296 23.82 10.21 12.26
C SER A 296 24.28 11.05 11.07
N PHE A 297 24.13 10.49 9.87
CA PHE A 297 24.52 11.14 8.59
C PHE A 297 25.99 11.56 8.50
N LEU A 298 26.90 10.85 9.18
CA LEU A 298 28.32 11.25 9.29
C LEU A 298 29.04 11.45 7.95
N LEU A 299 28.65 10.70 6.92
CA LEU A 299 29.33 10.60 5.64
C LEU A 299 28.52 11.22 4.49
N TYR A 300 27.50 12.00 4.79
CA TYR A 300 26.66 12.64 3.78
C TYR A 300 27.36 13.89 3.22
N ASP A 301 27.29 14.04 1.90
CA ASP A 301 27.87 15.15 1.16
C ASP A 301 26.93 16.35 1.13
N GLU A 302 25.62 16.11 1.23
CA GLU A 302 24.59 17.15 1.09
C GLU A 302 23.43 16.94 2.05
N CYS A 303 22.98 18.04 2.66
CA CYS A 303 21.75 18.11 3.43
C CYS A 303 20.93 19.32 2.94
N VAL A 304 19.73 19.05 2.40
CA VAL A 304 18.81 20.12 1.95
C VAL A 304 17.48 19.98 2.66
N ILE A 305 17.07 21.06 3.33
CA ILE A 305 15.78 21.24 3.96
C ILE A 305 15.11 22.42 3.28
N GLU A 306 14.01 22.17 2.57
CA GLU A 306 13.38 23.16 1.70
C GLU A 306 11.85 23.09 1.77
N ASN A 307 11.18 24.25 1.78
CA ASN A 307 9.72 24.37 1.79
C ASN A 307 9.05 23.58 2.95
N VAL A 308 9.52 23.83 4.17
CA VAL A 308 9.01 23.25 5.43
C VAL A 308 8.53 24.35 6.35
N ASP A 309 7.62 25.19 5.89
CA ASP A 309 7.24 26.47 6.49
C ASP A 309 6.64 26.40 7.90
N ALA A 310 6.11 25.21 8.28
CA ALA A 310 5.57 24.97 9.63
C ALA A 310 6.63 24.47 10.64
N LEU A 311 7.91 24.41 10.26
CA LEU A 311 8.95 23.82 11.11
C LEU A 311 9.25 24.70 12.32
N GLU A 312 8.98 24.17 13.52
CA GLU A 312 9.12 24.85 14.80
C GLU A 312 10.38 24.38 15.56
N VAL A 313 10.73 23.09 15.40
CA VAL A 313 11.81 22.45 16.16
C VAL A 313 12.78 21.73 15.23
N ILE A 314 14.06 22.09 15.32
CA ILE A 314 15.17 21.35 14.71
C ILE A 314 16.15 21.00 15.82
N GLU A 315 16.34 19.70 16.06
CA GLU A 315 17.38 19.20 16.98
C GLU A 315 18.32 18.27 16.21
N MET A 316 19.62 18.54 16.26
CA MET A 316 20.64 17.75 15.59
C MET A 316 21.77 17.41 16.58
N GLY A 317 21.89 16.11 16.91
CA GLY A 317 22.88 15.60 17.85
C GLY A 317 22.52 15.86 19.31
N GLU A 318 23.50 15.75 20.17
CA GLU A 318 23.45 16.06 21.59
C GLU A 318 24.40 17.26 21.88
N LEU A 319 24.12 18.03 22.92
CA LEU A 319 25.01 19.10 23.38
C LEU A 319 26.28 18.53 24.04
N SER A 320 27.06 17.75 23.27
CA SER A 320 28.32 17.17 23.73
C SER A 320 29.40 17.28 22.66
N GLU A 321 30.66 17.45 23.05
CA GLU A 321 31.78 17.50 22.09
C GLU A 321 31.98 16.20 21.28
N LYS A 322 31.31 15.13 21.67
CA LYS A 322 31.37 13.82 20.99
C LYS A 322 30.20 13.57 20.03
N SER A 323 29.26 14.49 19.98
CA SER A 323 28.09 14.37 19.10
C SER A 323 28.40 15.00 17.74
N SER A 324 28.24 14.23 16.68
CA SER A 324 28.50 14.64 15.32
C SER A 324 27.32 14.30 14.42
N VAL A 325 26.86 15.25 13.63
CA VAL A 325 25.82 15.08 12.62
C VAL A 325 26.25 15.83 11.36
N PHE A 326 26.13 15.23 10.18
CA PHE A 326 26.53 15.83 8.89
C PHE A 326 27.99 16.34 8.84
N VAL A 327 28.93 15.70 9.51
CA VAL A 327 30.33 16.19 9.67
C VAL A 327 31.05 16.40 8.34
N LYS A 328 30.72 15.62 7.32
CA LYS A 328 31.36 15.70 5.99
C LYS A 328 30.52 16.46 4.96
N ALA A 329 29.37 16.99 5.35
CA ALA A 329 28.51 17.72 4.43
C ALA A 329 29.24 18.93 3.86
N ARG A 330 29.24 19.03 2.53
CA ARG A 330 29.77 20.18 1.79
C ARG A 330 28.77 21.31 1.73
N SER A 331 27.48 20.97 1.85
CA SER A 331 26.39 21.94 1.93
C SER A 331 25.37 21.52 2.97
N LEU A 332 24.97 22.47 3.79
CA LEU A 332 23.79 22.41 4.66
C LEU A 332 22.91 23.60 4.27
N GLU A 333 21.79 23.30 3.64
CA GLU A 333 20.93 24.33 3.09
C GLU A 333 19.55 24.29 3.72
N LEU A 334 19.13 25.42 4.30
CA LEU A 334 17.78 25.66 4.78
C LEU A 334 17.15 26.74 3.89
N ARG A 335 16.13 26.38 3.13
CA ARG A 335 15.49 27.27 2.17
C ARG A 335 13.99 27.34 2.40
N SER A 336 13.41 28.53 2.33
CA SER A 336 11.98 28.79 2.17
C SER A 336 11.80 29.59 0.89
N VAL A 337 10.82 29.22 0.07
CA VAL A 337 10.52 29.91 -1.20
C VAL A 337 9.18 30.59 -1.10
#